data_3ed49eeac77c81ab7cbcb7cd4c60e86d
#
_entry.id   3ed49eeac77c81ab7cbcb7cd4c60e86d
#
_cell.length_a   1.000
_cell.length_b   1.000
_cell.length_c   1.000
_cell.angle_alpha   90.00
_cell.angle_beta   90.00
_cell.angle_gamma   90.00
#
_symmetry.space_group_name_H-M   'P 1'
#
loop_
_entity.id
_entity.type
_entity.pdbx_description
1 polymer ?
#
loop_
_entity_poly.entity_id
_entity_poly.type
_entity_poly.pdbx_seq_one_letter_code
_entity_poly.pdbx_strand_id
1 'polypeptide(L)'
;MEFRRLRPAILLTACAVAWLAVETTAAVKVRTQFTKSFDFAKAKTWSWHDGGAGEVKMALTADDNPEAVRTAAEPVILDAVAKSLPARGLTAAASGAASDLKVKYYVLITIGTDAQQMGQFLPAVAAWGLPPFDGATQSYKVIQRGSLVLDISANGEVVWRGIGEAELKPGQPMAKREARLREAVADILKRFPPKP
;
A
#
# COMPACT_ATOMS: atom_id res chain seq x y z
N MET A 1 -10.51 -69.59 45.65
CA MET A 1 -10.03 -68.20 45.75
C MET A 1 -9.33 -67.81 44.47
N GLU A 2 -10.08 -67.20 43.54
CA GLU A 2 -9.54 -66.76 42.28
C GLU A 2 -9.26 -65.22 42.28
N PHE A 3 -7.99 -64.89 42.17
CA PHE A 3 -7.56 -63.49 42.04
C PHE A 3 -7.69 -63.04 40.60
N ARG A 4 -8.74 -62.28 40.31
CA ARG A 4 -8.99 -61.62 39.02
C ARG A 4 -8.08 -60.39 38.89
N ARG A 5 -7.03 -60.45 38.06
CA ARG A 5 -6.14 -59.31 37.78
C ARG A 5 -6.84 -58.35 36.86
N LEU A 6 -7.15 -57.13 37.32
CA LEU A 6 -7.55 -55.99 36.51
C LEU A 6 -6.32 -55.48 35.72
N ARG A 7 -6.47 -55.41 34.41
CA ARG A 7 -5.52 -54.72 33.53
C ARG A 7 -5.94 -53.24 33.41
N PRO A 8 -5.05 -52.26 33.65
CA PRO A 8 -5.38 -50.87 33.37
C PRO A 8 -5.25 -50.61 31.85
N ALA A 9 -6.35 -50.13 31.28
CA ALA A 9 -6.36 -49.62 29.89
C ALA A 9 -5.70 -48.24 29.91
N ILE A 10 -4.54 -48.13 29.26
CA ILE A 10 -3.87 -46.84 29.03
C ILE A 10 -4.55 -46.19 27.85
N LEU A 11 -5.34 -45.15 28.10
CA LEU A 11 -5.88 -44.24 27.10
C LEU A 11 -4.75 -43.31 26.65
N LEU A 12 -4.18 -43.59 25.46
CA LEU A 12 -3.28 -42.69 24.75
C LEU A 12 -4.11 -41.60 24.07
N THR A 13 -4.22 -40.45 24.71
CA THR A 13 -4.80 -39.24 24.09
C THR A 13 -3.75 -38.63 23.18
N ALA A 14 -3.88 -38.85 21.88
CA ALA A 14 -3.06 -38.21 20.85
C ALA A 14 -3.50 -36.74 20.72
N CYS A 15 -2.78 -35.81 21.35
CA CYS A 15 -2.88 -34.38 21.05
C CYS A 15 -2.32 -34.10 19.68
N ALA A 16 -3.17 -34.01 18.65
CA ALA A 16 -2.83 -33.48 17.35
C ALA A 16 -2.64 -31.96 17.48
N VAL A 17 -1.40 -31.53 17.66
CA VAL A 17 -1.02 -30.11 17.57
C VAL A 17 -1.06 -29.73 16.11
N ALA A 18 -2.16 -29.11 15.67
CA ALA A 18 -2.25 -28.48 14.36
C ALA A 18 -1.28 -27.29 14.32
N TRP A 19 -0.15 -27.47 13.69
CA TRP A 19 0.75 -26.38 13.34
C TRP A 19 0.06 -25.52 12.28
N LEU A 20 -0.59 -24.43 12.71
CA LEU A 20 -0.99 -23.34 11.83
C LEU A 20 0.30 -22.69 11.36
N ALA A 21 0.70 -22.99 10.13
CA ALA A 21 1.76 -22.28 9.45
C ALA A 21 1.27 -20.85 9.25
N VAL A 22 1.66 -19.94 10.14
CA VAL A 22 1.50 -18.50 9.94
C VAL A 22 2.49 -18.15 8.83
N GLU A 23 1.98 -18.04 7.59
CA GLU A 23 2.75 -17.46 6.51
C GLU A 23 3.06 -16.01 6.90
N THR A 24 4.28 -15.74 7.36
CA THR A 24 4.77 -14.39 7.57
C THR A 24 4.84 -13.70 6.21
N THR A 25 3.82 -12.99 5.86
CA THR A 25 3.85 -12.02 4.75
C THR A 25 4.88 -10.97 5.11
N ALA A 26 5.88 -10.75 4.24
CA ALA A 26 6.85 -9.69 4.44
C ALA A 26 6.09 -8.36 4.61
N ALA A 27 6.34 -7.69 5.73
CA ALA A 27 5.64 -6.46 6.08
C ALA A 27 5.87 -5.37 5.03
N VAL A 28 4.83 -4.58 4.74
CA VAL A 28 4.94 -3.42 3.88
C VAL A 28 5.80 -2.37 4.58
N LYS A 29 6.88 -1.94 3.93
CA LYS A 29 7.72 -0.86 4.46
C LYS A 29 7.10 0.48 4.10
N VAL A 30 6.61 1.20 5.11
CA VAL A 30 5.94 2.49 4.91
C VAL A 30 6.84 3.66 5.26
N ARG A 31 6.89 4.66 4.36
CA ARG A 31 7.53 5.97 4.56
C ARG A 31 6.53 7.07 4.26
N THR A 32 6.68 8.22 4.91
CA THR A 32 5.82 9.38 4.69
C THR A 32 6.63 10.66 4.63
N GLN A 33 6.11 11.62 3.86
CA GLN A 33 6.57 13.00 3.78
C GLN A 33 5.37 13.92 3.92
N PHE A 34 5.55 15.08 4.50
CA PHE A 34 4.46 16.05 4.63
C PHE A 34 4.98 17.48 4.80
N THR A 35 4.17 18.41 4.38
CA THR A 35 4.41 19.85 4.55
C THR A 35 4.08 20.27 5.98
N LYS A 36 5.09 20.61 6.77
CA LYS A 36 4.94 20.93 8.20
C LYS A 36 4.07 22.16 8.46
N SER A 37 4.03 23.09 7.52
CA SER A 37 3.22 24.33 7.62
C SER A 37 1.74 24.11 7.28
N PHE A 38 1.36 22.95 6.73
CA PHE A 38 -0.02 22.66 6.40
C PHE A 38 -0.81 22.19 7.62
N ASP A 39 -1.95 22.85 7.87
CA ASP A 39 -2.83 22.51 8.99
C ASP A 39 -3.83 21.41 8.60
N PHE A 40 -3.41 20.16 8.81
CA PHE A 40 -4.23 18.99 8.51
C PHE A 40 -5.52 18.91 9.33
N ALA A 41 -5.61 19.58 10.47
CA ALA A 41 -6.81 19.54 11.31
C ALA A 41 -7.99 20.32 10.71
N LYS A 42 -7.72 21.28 9.82
CA LYS A 42 -8.74 22.04 9.11
C LYS A 42 -9.39 21.29 7.96
N ALA A 43 -8.69 20.34 7.33
CA ALA A 43 -9.23 19.55 6.23
C ALA A 43 -10.28 18.55 6.75
N LYS A 44 -11.47 18.57 6.14
CA LYS A 44 -12.61 17.72 6.51
C LYS A 44 -13.10 16.86 5.36
N THR A 45 -12.87 17.31 4.13
CA THR A 45 -13.39 16.65 2.93
C THR A 45 -12.27 16.22 2.01
N TRP A 46 -12.51 15.14 1.29
CA TRP A 46 -11.59 14.65 0.27
C TRP A 46 -12.32 14.19 -0.99
N SER A 47 -11.63 14.23 -2.11
CA SER A 47 -12.06 13.60 -3.36
C SER A 47 -10.86 13.04 -4.11
N TRP A 48 -11.11 12.26 -5.14
CA TRP A 48 -10.08 11.87 -6.08
C TRP A 48 -9.61 13.07 -6.90
N HIS A 49 -8.36 12.99 -7.37
CA HIS A 49 -7.78 14.02 -8.23
C HIS A 49 -8.56 14.15 -9.55
N ASP A 50 -8.78 15.38 -10.02
CA ASP A 50 -9.64 15.67 -11.18
C ASP A 50 -9.10 15.06 -12.48
N GLY A 51 -7.79 14.93 -12.62
CA GLY A 51 -7.11 14.26 -13.74
C GLY A 51 -7.07 12.72 -13.62
N GLY A 52 -7.94 12.12 -12.80
CA GLY A 52 -8.00 10.68 -12.56
C GLY A 52 -7.42 10.26 -11.21
N ALA A 53 -7.97 9.17 -10.67
CA ALA A 53 -7.63 8.69 -9.34
C ALA A 53 -6.18 8.21 -9.20
N GLY A 54 -5.58 7.72 -10.29
CA GLY A 54 -4.20 7.28 -10.22
C GLY A 54 -3.62 6.76 -11.53
N GLU A 55 -2.38 6.29 -11.44
CA GLU A 55 -1.57 5.82 -12.56
C GLU A 55 -0.75 4.60 -12.18
N VAL A 56 -0.55 3.69 -13.14
CA VAL A 56 0.43 2.60 -13.05
C VAL A 56 1.61 2.94 -13.95
N LYS A 57 2.80 2.94 -13.38
CA LYS A 57 4.06 3.15 -14.09
C LYS A 57 4.95 1.92 -13.91
N MET A 58 5.38 1.35 -15.02
CA MET A 58 6.18 0.13 -15.05
C MET A 58 7.46 0.36 -15.85
N ALA A 59 8.56 -0.24 -15.39
CA ALA A 59 9.71 -0.45 -16.25
C ALA A 59 9.35 -1.60 -17.20
N LEU A 60 9.03 -1.27 -18.45
CA LEU A 60 8.44 -2.20 -19.41
C LEU A 60 9.44 -3.20 -19.95
N THR A 61 9.05 -4.47 -19.95
CA THR A 61 9.53 -5.49 -20.89
C THR A 61 8.47 -5.70 -21.98
N ALA A 62 8.78 -6.46 -23.02
CA ALA A 62 7.86 -6.68 -24.15
C ALA A 62 6.51 -7.31 -23.75
N ASP A 63 6.47 -8.00 -22.62
CA ASP A 63 5.29 -8.74 -22.14
C ASP A 63 4.46 -7.97 -21.09
N ASP A 64 4.88 -6.76 -20.73
CA ASP A 64 4.25 -5.99 -19.67
C ASP A 64 3.05 -5.17 -20.18
N ASN A 65 1.93 -5.25 -19.45
CA ASN A 65 0.73 -4.50 -19.75
C ASN A 65 0.30 -3.64 -18.54
N PRO A 66 0.73 -2.35 -18.49
CA PRO A 66 0.38 -1.44 -17.42
C PRO A 66 -1.13 -1.25 -17.24
N GLU A 67 -1.89 -1.30 -18.35
CA GLU A 67 -3.33 -1.14 -18.31
C GLU A 67 -4.03 -2.33 -17.65
N ALA A 68 -3.56 -3.56 -17.90
CA ALA A 68 -4.07 -4.74 -17.22
C ALA A 68 -3.80 -4.68 -15.70
N VAL A 69 -2.61 -4.18 -15.32
CA VAL A 69 -2.27 -3.97 -13.89
C VAL A 69 -3.17 -2.90 -13.29
N ARG A 70 -3.39 -1.79 -14.00
CA ARG A 70 -4.28 -0.71 -13.55
C ARG A 70 -5.69 -1.22 -13.34
N THR A 71 -6.26 -1.91 -14.33
CA THR A 71 -7.61 -2.46 -14.26
C THR A 71 -7.81 -3.39 -13.06
N ALA A 72 -6.78 -4.19 -12.73
CA ALA A 72 -6.84 -5.09 -11.59
C ALA A 72 -6.64 -4.38 -10.24
N ALA A 73 -5.75 -3.39 -10.17
CA ALA A 73 -5.33 -2.75 -8.92
C ALA A 73 -6.25 -1.59 -8.51
N GLU A 74 -6.73 -0.80 -9.47
CA GLU A 74 -7.49 0.42 -9.23
C GLU A 74 -8.73 0.20 -8.36
N PRO A 75 -9.64 -0.74 -8.64
CA PRO A 75 -10.82 -0.95 -7.80
C PRO A 75 -10.46 -1.27 -6.35
N VAL A 76 -9.38 -2.02 -6.14
CA VAL A 76 -8.90 -2.41 -4.81
C VAL A 76 -8.36 -1.20 -4.05
N ILE A 77 -7.58 -0.34 -4.72
CA ILE A 77 -7.03 0.88 -4.12
C ILE A 77 -8.15 1.85 -3.79
N LEU A 78 -9.07 2.09 -4.73
CA LEU A 78 -10.19 3.02 -4.53
C LEU A 78 -11.04 2.62 -3.32
N ASP A 79 -11.42 1.34 -3.23
CA ASP A 79 -12.19 0.81 -2.11
C ASP A 79 -11.42 0.92 -0.79
N ALA A 80 -10.15 0.55 -0.77
CA ALA A 80 -9.34 0.58 0.44
C ALA A 80 -9.10 2.01 0.97
N VAL A 81 -8.88 2.98 0.08
CA VAL A 81 -8.74 4.41 0.44
C VAL A 81 -10.07 4.94 0.98
N ALA A 82 -11.18 4.70 0.27
CA ALA A 82 -12.50 5.16 0.68
C ALA A 82 -12.93 4.60 2.05
N LYS A 83 -12.52 3.38 2.38
CA LYS A 83 -12.76 2.77 3.69
C LYS A 83 -11.83 3.30 4.80
N SER A 84 -10.62 3.73 4.44
CA SER A 84 -9.61 4.13 5.41
C SER A 84 -9.73 5.60 5.84
N LEU A 85 -10.08 6.51 4.94
CA LEU A 85 -10.09 7.95 5.19
C LEU A 85 -11.13 8.41 6.23
N PRO A 86 -12.34 7.81 6.33
CA PRO A 86 -13.28 8.18 7.40
C PRO A 86 -12.71 7.98 8.80
N ALA A 87 -11.94 6.92 9.03
CA ALA A 87 -11.24 6.70 10.30
C ALA A 87 -10.12 7.73 10.57
N ARG A 88 -9.81 8.58 9.60
CA ARG A 88 -8.86 9.70 9.68
C ARG A 88 -9.54 11.06 9.79
N GLY A 89 -10.86 11.08 9.95
CA GLY A 89 -11.64 12.30 10.11
C GLY A 89 -12.02 13.00 8.80
N LEU A 90 -11.85 12.33 7.66
CA LEU A 90 -12.17 12.88 6.35
C LEU A 90 -13.46 12.27 5.78
N THR A 91 -14.34 13.10 5.28
CA THR A 91 -15.56 12.69 4.58
C THR A 91 -15.37 12.84 3.08
N ALA A 92 -15.83 11.87 2.29
CA ALA A 92 -15.82 12.00 0.84
C ALA A 92 -16.73 13.15 0.41
N ALA A 93 -16.23 14.04 -0.44
CA ALA A 93 -17.04 15.10 -1.03
C ALA A 93 -18.07 14.49 -2.01
N ALA A 94 -19.20 15.17 -2.17
CA ALA A 94 -20.17 14.80 -3.19
C ALA A 94 -19.54 14.88 -4.60
N SER A 95 -20.04 14.07 -5.54
CA SER A 95 -19.54 14.08 -6.91
C SER A 95 -19.61 15.48 -7.52
N GLY A 96 -18.48 15.98 -8.03
CA GLY A 96 -18.37 17.32 -8.63
C GLY A 96 -18.26 18.48 -7.62
N ALA A 97 -18.35 18.21 -6.30
CA ALA A 97 -18.15 19.24 -5.30
C ALA A 97 -16.66 19.48 -5.02
N ALA A 98 -16.34 20.72 -4.64
CA ALA A 98 -14.99 21.05 -4.15
C ALA A 98 -14.69 20.26 -2.87
N SER A 99 -13.44 19.86 -2.70
CA SER A 99 -12.94 19.20 -1.50
C SER A 99 -11.69 19.88 -0.98
N ASP A 100 -11.44 19.78 0.32
CA ASP A 100 -10.25 20.35 0.95
C ASP A 100 -8.98 19.63 0.49
N LEU A 101 -9.09 18.32 0.23
CA LEU A 101 -7.99 17.47 -0.18
C LEU A 101 -8.33 16.67 -1.44
N LYS A 102 -7.34 16.49 -2.30
CA LYS A 102 -7.39 15.61 -3.47
C LYS A 102 -6.43 14.45 -3.26
N VAL A 103 -6.90 13.23 -3.52
CA VAL A 103 -6.09 12.02 -3.40
C VAL A 103 -5.73 11.50 -4.79
N LYS A 104 -4.47 11.14 -4.99
CA LYS A 104 -4.00 10.46 -6.19
C LYS A 104 -3.08 9.29 -5.81
N TYR A 105 -3.22 8.14 -6.48
CA TYR A 105 -2.32 7.02 -6.27
C TYR A 105 -1.37 6.82 -7.46
N TYR A 106 -0.22 6.21 -7.18
CA TYR A 106 0.68 5.69 -8.20
C TYR A 106 1.13 4.29 -7.80
N VAL A 107 1.00 3.35 -8.73
CA VAL A 107 1.61 2.03 -8.61
C VAL A 107 2.88 2.03 -9.45
N LEU A 108 4.02 1.84 -8.82
CA LEU A 108 5.32 1.80 -9.47
C LEU A 108 5.83 0.37 -9.44
N ILE A 109 6.06 -0.23 -10.60
CA ILE A 109 6.55 -1.61 -10.71
C ILE A 109 7.88 -1.60 -11.44
N THR A 110 8.91 -2.13 -10.77
CA THR A 110 10.22 -2.36 -11.39
C THR A 110 10.41 -3.86 -11.61
N ILE A 111 10.69 -4.24 -12.85
CA ILE A 111 10.98 -5.62 -13.22
C ILE A 111 12.45 -5.69 -13.57
N GLY A 112 13.25 -6.39 -12.77
CA GLY A 112 14.68 -6.57 -13.08
C GLY A 112 15.44 -7.23 -11.95
N THR A 113 16.46 -8.01 -12.31
CA THR A 113 17.37 -8.67 -11.38
C THR A 113 18.32 -7.73 -10.67
N ASP A 114 18.47 -6.48 -11.16
CA ASP A 114 19.37 -5.45 -10.62
C ASP A 114 18.60 -4.17 -10.22
N ALA A 115 17.71 -4.29 -9.25
CA ALA A 115 17.01 -3.16 -8.66
C ALA A 115 17.99 -2.07 -8.12
N GLN A 116 19.23 -2.42 -7.84
CA GLN A 116 20.27 -1.46 -7.44
C GLN A 116 20.72 -0.56 -8.60
N GLN A 117 20.83 -1.06 -9.82
CA GLN A 117 21.21 -0.23 -10.98
C GLN A 117 20.06 0.69 -11.41
N MET A 118 18.83 0.24 -11.41
CA MET A 118 17.69 1.13 -11.73
C MET A 118 17.47 2.21 -10.67
N GLY A 119 17.72 1.92 -9.40
CA GLY A 119 17.66 2.93 -8.34
C GLY A 119 18.69 4.06 -8.49
N GLN A 120 19.79 3.84 -9.22
CA GLN A 120 20.77 4.85 -9.55
C GLN A 120 20.37 5.72 -10.75
N PHE A 121 19.54 5.20 -11.65
CA PHE A 121 19.08 5.89 -12.87
C PHE A 121 17.73 6.58 -12.72
N LEU A 122 17.06 6.41 -11.61
CA LEU A 122 15.82 7.12 -11.31
C LEU A 122 16.17 8.34 -10.43
N PRO A 123 16.49 9.48 -11.08
CA PRO A 123 16.53 10.71 -10.32
C PRO A 123 15.17 10.84 -9.63
N ALA A 124 15.21 11.20 -8.36
CA ALA A 124 14.05 11.43 -7.53
C ALA A 124 12.74 11.57 -8.29
N VAL A 125 11.69 10.99 -7.77
CA VAL A 125 10.27 11.20 -8.12
C VAL A 125 9.93 11.78 -9.51
N ALA A 126 10.68 12.75 -10.01
CA ALA A 126 10.51 13.40 -11.31
C ALA A 126 10.69 12.46 -12.51
N ALA A 127 11.56 11.46 -12.45
CA ALA A 127 11.77 10.51 -13.56
C ALA A 127 10.56 9.61 -13.79
N TRP A 128 9.73 9.41 -12.76
CA TRP A 128 8.46 8.70 -12.87
C TRP A 128 7.29 9.63 -13.18
N GLY A 129 7.55 10.93 -13.43
CA GLY A 129 6.52 11.94 -13.67
C GLY A 129 5.57 12.14 -12.51
N LEU A 130 6.03 11.84 -11.29
CA LEU A 130 5.33 12.21 -10.07
C LEU A 130 5.55 13.72 -9.83
N PRO A 131 4.54 14.45 -9.33
CA PRO A 131 4.73 15.85 -9.02
C PRO A 131 5.81 16.01 -7.93
N PRO A 132 6.62 17.08 -7.99
CA PRO A 132 7.61 17.37 -6.98
C PRO A 132 6.94 17.52 -5.61
N PHE A 133 7.66 17.16 -4.56
CA PHE A 133 7.25 17.41 -3.20
C PHE A 133 8.17 18.49 -2.62
N ASP A 134 7.65 19.70 -2.47
CA ASP A 134 8.43 20.91 -2.12
C ASP A 134 9.00 20.92 -0.69
N GLY A 135 8.92 19.87 0.04
CA GLY A 135 9.48 19.80 1.39
C GLY A 135 10.58 18.77 1.56
N ALA A 136 10.99 18.08 0.50
CA ALA A 136 11.84 16.92 0.65
C ALA A 136 13.15 17.04 -0.10
N THR A 137 14.22 17.27 0.63
CA THR A 137 15.61 17.16 0.16
C THR A 137 16.11 15.71 0.11
N GLN A 138 15.26 14.70 0.36
CA GLN A 138 15.68 13.31 0.38
C GLN A 138 15.21 12.57 -0.88
N SER A 139 16.16 12.15 -1.70
CA SER A 139 15.97 11.19 -2.77
C SER A 139 15.46 9.87 -2.21
N TYR A 140 14.21 9.50 -2.53
CA TYR A 140 13.70 8.17 -2.22
C TYR A 140 14.27 7.16 -3.21
N LYS A 141 15.00 6.19 -2.72
CA LYS A 141 15.24 4.98 -3.48
C LYS A 141 13.88 4.30 -3.71
N VAL A 142 13.30 4.46 -4.90
CA VAL A 142 12.24 3.57 -5.35
C VAL A 142 12.89 2.20 -5.53
N ILE A 143 12.70 1.32 -4.59
CA ILE A 143 13.44 0.08 -4.54
C ILE A 143 12.48 -1.09 -4.57
N GLN A 144 12.78 -1.97 -5.47
CA GLN A 144 12.44 -3.38 -5.46
C GLN A 144 10.96 -3.75 -5.58
N ARG A 145 10.52 -4.00 -6.79
CA ARG A 145 9.43 -4.88 -7.20
C ARG A 145 8.00 -4.35 -7.11
N GLY A 146 7.69 -3.41 -6.30
CA GLY A 146 6.38 -2.73 -6.29
C GLY A 146 6.31 -1.69 -5.18
N SER A 147 5.94 -0.48 -5.56
CA SER A 147 5.67 0.59 -4.59
C SER A 147 4.29 1.16 -4.87
N LEU A 148 3.51 1.34 -3.82
CA LEU A 148 2.29 2.13 -3.84
C LEU A 148 2.60 3.50 -3.24
N VAL A 149 2.32 4.55 -4.01
CA VAL A 149 2.41 5.94 -3.54
C VAL A 149 1.00 6.49 -3.43
N LEU A 150 0.69 7.13 -2.32
CA LEU A 150 -0.52 7.91 -2.12
C LEU A 150 -0.12 9.37 -1.88
N ASP A 151 -0.54 10.23 -2.80
CA ASP A 151 -0.40 11.67 -2.68
C ASP A 151 -1.71 12.28 -2.22
N ILE A 152 -1.62 13.18 -1.25
CA ILE A 152 -2.72 14.02 -0.81
C ILE A 152 -2.31 15.46 -1.07
N SER A 153 -3.07 16.15 -1.89
CA SER A 153 -2.81 17.54 -2.29
C SER A 153 -3.91 18.47 -1.79
N ALA A 154 -3.54 19.72 -1.55
CA ALA A 154 -4.44 20.84 -1.26
C ALA A 154 -4.02 22.00 -2.15
N ASN A 155 -4.98 22.72 -2.72
CA ASN A 155 -4.72 23.88 -3.61
C ASN A 155 -3.74 23.59 -4.76
N GLY A 156 -3.74 22.35 -5.27
CA GLY A 156 -2.85 21.91 -6.35
C GLY A 156 -1.45 21.44 -5.93
N GLU A 157 -1.08 21.59 -4.66
CA GLU A 157 0.22 21.19 -4.12
C GLU A 157 0.11 19.90 -3.29
N VAL A 158 1.09 19.01 -3.41
CA VAL A 158 1.15 17.80 -2.58
C VAL A 158 1.57 18.19 -1.16
N VAL A 159 0.65 18.04 -0.21
CA VAL A 159 0.89 18.37 1.21
C VAL A 159 1.27 17.13 2.03
N TRP A 160 0.95 15.94 1.53
CA TRP A 160 1.34 14.68 2.17
C TRP A 160 1.55 13.59 1.12
N ARG A 161 2.56 12.78 1.33
CA ARG A 161 2.87 11.60 0.53
C ARG A 161 3.17 10.42 1.41
N GLY A 162 2.49 9.31 1.15
CA GLY A 162 2.79 8.03 1.75
C GLY A 162 3.28 7.04 0.71
N ILE A 163 4.32 6.28 1.03
CA ILE A 163 4.92 5.29 0.14
C ILE A 163 4.95 3.96 0.88
N GLY A 164 4.34 2.93 0.30
CA GLY A 164 4.42 1.55 0.74
C GLY A 164 5.24 0.73 -0.24
N GLU A 165 6.30 0.12 0.23
CA GLU A 165 7.17 -0.76 -0.56
C GLU A 165 6.90 -2.22 -0.19
N ALA A 166 6.68 -3.07 -1.18
CA ALA A 166 6.48 -4.50 -0.97
C ALA A 166 7.16 -5.32 -2.05
N GLU A 167 7.64 -6.49 -1.65
CA GLU A 167 8.15 -7.46 -2.60
C GLU A 167 6.99 -8.11 -3.37
N LEU A 168 7.01 -7.99 -4.71
CA LEU A 168 6.06 -8.66 -5.59
C LEU A 168 6.59 -10.08 -5.87
N LYS A 169 5.91 -11.10 -5.38
CA LYS A 169 6.26 -12.48 -5.70
C LYS A 169 5.57 -12.87 -7.00
N PRO A 170 6.31 -13.23 -8.06
CA PRO A 170 5.73 -13.76 -9.30
C PRO A 170 4.83 -14.97 -9.01
N GLY A 171 3.75 -15.12 -9.79
CA GLY A 171 2.87 -16.30 -9.69
C GLY A 171 1.92 -16.30 -8.48
N GLN A 172 1.88 -15.27 -7.65
CA GLN A 172 0.90 -15.21 -6.56
C GLN A 172 -0.54 -15.14 -7.10
N PRO A 173 -1.49 -15.87 -6.47
CA PRO A 173 -2.92 -15.74 -6.77
C PRO A 173 -3.40 -14.30 -6.65
N MET A 174 -4.33 -13.90 -7.50
CA MET A 174 -4.90 -12.53 -7.53
C MET A 174 -5.41 -12.10 -6.15
N ALA A 175 -6.16 -12.97 -5.46
CA ALA A 175 -6.69 -12.68 -4.12
C ALA A 175 -5.60 -12.31 -3.09
N LYS A 176 -4.42 -12.96 -3.16
CA LYS A 176 -3.29 -12.62 -2.29
C LYS A 176 -2.69 -11.25 -2.66
N ARG A 177 -2.60 -10.93 -3.95
CA ARG A 177 -2.12 -9.61 -4.43
C ARG A 177 -3.06 -8.49 -3.97
N GLU A 178 -4.36 -8.69 -4.13
CA GLU A 178 -5.38 -7.73 -3.68
C GLU A 178 -5.35 -7.52 -2.16
N ALA A 179 -5.25 -8.60 -1.37
CA ALA A 179 -5.15 -8.50 0.08
C ALA A 179 -3.93 -7.67 0.50
N ARG A 180 -2.77 -7.91 -0.12
CA ARG A 180 -1.55 -7.12 0.13
C ARG A 180 -1.70 -5.65 -0.28
N LEU A 181 -2.41 -5.38 -1.35
CA LEU A 181 -2.65 -4.02 -1.81
C LEU A 181 -3.56 -3.27 -0.82
N ARG A 182 -4.62 -3.91 -0.32
CA ARG A 182 -5.47 -3.35 0.76
C ARG A 182 -4.67 -3.09 2.04
N GLU A 183 -3.82 -4.04 2.43
CA GLU A 183 -2.92 -3.89 3.59
C GLU A 183 -1.97 -2.70 3.40
N ALA A 184 -1.35 -2.57 2.23
CA ALA A 184 -0.45 -1.46 1.91
C ALA A 184 -1.16 -0.10 2.02
N VAL A 185 -2.37 0.04 1.44
CA VAL A 185 -3.18 1.26 1.58
C VAL A 185 -3.48 1.57 3.04
N ALA A 186 -3.93 0.56 3.80
CA ALA A 186 -4.25 0.74 5.22
C ALA A 186 -3.03 1.16 6.03
N ASP A 187 -1.87 0.54 5.81
CA ASP A 187 -0.64 0.84 6.54
C ASP A 187 -0.07 2.21 6.19
N ILE A 188 -0.17 2.63 4.93
CA ILE A 188 0.18 3.98 4.50
C ILE A 188 -0.72 4.99 5.22
N LEU A 189 -2.04 4.82 5.13
CA LEU A 189 -3.00 5.76 5.68
C LEU A 189 -3.08 5.74 7.21
N LYS A 190 -2.57 4.72 7.90
CA LYS A 190 -2.36 4.78 9.37
C LYS A 190 -1.45 5.93 9.78
N ARG A 191 -0.60 6.41 8.88
CA ARG A 191 0.33 7.52 9.14
C ARG A 191 -0.21 8.89 8.71
N PHE A 192 -1.43 8.93 8.24
CA PHE A 192 -2.16 10.17 7.90
C PHE A 192 -3.30 10.41 8.92
N PRO A 193 -3.55 11.67 9.35
CA PRO A 193 -2.66 12.81 9.22
C PRO A 193 -1.37 12.60 10.03
N PRO A 194 -0.29 13.34 9.69
CA PRO A 194 0.93 13.26 10.49
C PRO A 194 0.65 13.72 11.92
N LYS A 195 1.29 13.08 12.88
CA LYS A 195 1.22 13.56 14.28
C LYS A 195 2.00 14.87 14.38
N PRO A 196 1.49 15.83 15.14
CA PRO A 196 2.17 17.09 15.39
C PRO A 196 3.52 16.90 16.08
#